data_7dec917e1af153ff1da9d1a98daeaffd
#
_entry.id   7dec917e1af153ff1da9d1a98daeaffd
#
_cell.length_a   1.000
_cell.length_b   1.000
_cell.length_c   1.000
_cell.angle_alpha   90.00
_cell.angle_beta   90.00
_cell.angle_gamma   90.00
#
_symmetry.space_group_name_H-M   'P 1'
#
loop_
_entity.id
_entity.type
_entity.pdbx_description
1 polymer ?
#
loop_
_entity_poly.entity_id
_entity_poly.type
_entity_poly.pdbx_seq_one_letter_code
_entity_poly.pdbx_strand_id
1 'polypeptide(L)'
;MLATCLQGKVRVEGNAGHYEQTSLYVFIVANPGARKSAVIRAMTAVIEDYEQAHNEKLKPQIRNRRQERETLQRQINRLNRQLEQKYDSMTELELQHAQDNLADLPAIQPLQIFTDDCTSEMMVRLLKDNGGRMALISAEGGAVDAIIGRYSRKPNLDVWLKGICGDTIRV
;
A
#
# COMPACT_ATOMS: atom_id res chain seq x y z
N MET A 1 -10.96 12.34 2.83
CA MET A 1 -9.66 13.03 2.96
C MET A 1 -9.24 13.16 4.42
N LEU A 2 -9.90 13.99 5.27
CA LEU A 2 -9.53 14.11 6.68
C LEU A 2 -9.54 12.79 7.43
N ALA A 3 -10.52 11.92 7.20
CA ALA A 3 -10.57 10.58 7.79
C ALA A 3 -9.29 9.78 7.50
N THR A 4 -8.79 9.79 6.26
CA THR A 4 -7.55 9.11 5.89
C THR A 4 -6.33 9.65 6.62
N CYS A 5 -6.25 10.98 6.81
CA CYS A 5 -5.16 11.60 7.57
C CYS A 5 -5.18 11.24 9.05
N LEU A 6 -6.36 10.96 9.62
CA LEU A 6 -6.57 10.58 11.01
C LEU A 6 -6.53 9.07 11.25
N GLN A 7 -6.67 8.28 10.20
CA GLN A 7 -6.71 6.82 10.25
C GLN A 7 -5.50 6.24 10.99
N GLY A 8 -5.75 5.38 11.97
CA GLY A 8 -4.72 4.78 12.82
C GLY A 8 -4.06 5.74 13.85
N LYS A 9 -4.44 7.03 13.88
CA LYS A 9 -3.93 8.02 14.85
C LYS A 9 -4.97 8.39 15.89
N VAL A 10 -6.25 8.36 15.52
CA VAL A 10 -7.38 8.78 16.36
C VAL A 10 -8.45 7.70 16.29
N ARG A 11 -9.11 7.45 17.43
CA ARG A 11 -10.32 6.65 17.54
C ARG A 11 -11.41 7.51 18.13
N VAL A 12 -12.64 7.28 17.76
CA VAL A 12 -13.80 8.00 18.27
C VAL A 12 -14.48 7.13 19.34
N GLU A 13 -14.65 7.62 20.54
CA GLU A 13 -15.42 6.95 21.56
C GLU A 13 -16.90 7.29 21.37
N GLY A 14 -17.70 6.32 20.92
CA GLY A 14 -19.13 6.48 20.74
C GLY A 14 -19.93 6.29 22.01
N ASN A 15 -19.59 5.26 22.77
CA ASN A 15 -20.12 4.97 24.11
C ASN A 15 -18.97 4.57 25.01
N ALA A 16 -19.16 4.65 26.34
CA ALA A 16 -18.13 4.34 27.32
C ALA A 16 -17.47 2.98 27.05
N GLY A 17 -16.19 3.00 26.69
CA GLY A 17 -15.40 1.81 26.36
C GLY A 17 -15.56 1.26 24.94
N HIS A 18 -16.40 1.88 24.08
CA HIS A 18 -16.56 1.47 22.69
C HIS A 18 -15.89 2.49 21.76
N TYR A 19 -14.86 2.04 21.04
CA TYR A 19 -14.05 2.88 20.17
C TYR A 19 -14.23 2.50 18.70
N GLU A 20 -14.56 3.49 17.88
CA GLU A 20 -14.69 3.37 16.43
C GLU A 20 -13.45 3.90 15.71
N GLN A 21 -13.13 3.28 14.59
CA GLN A 21 -12.08 3.76 13.70
C GLN A 21 -12.58 4.97 12.88
N THR A 22 -11.65 5.81 12.42
CA THR A 22 -11.98 6.96 11.56
C THR A 22 -12.13 6.57 10.08
N SER A 23 -12.36 5.30 9.77
CA SER A 23 -12.64 4.83 8.41
C SER A 23 -14.02 5.32 7.96
N LEU A 24 -14.10 5.83 6.73
CA LEU A 24 -15.33 6.42 6.21
C LEU A 24 -15.57 5.97 4.76
N TYR A 25 -16.77 5.45 4.49
CA TYR A 25 -17.23 5.12 3.15
C TYR A 25 -18.33 6.08 2.73
N VAL A 26 -18.07 6.82 1.65
CA VAL A 26 -18.99 7.84 1.13
C VAL A 26 -19.28 7.60 -0.34
N PHE A 27 -20.54 7.50 -0.68
CA PHE A 27 -21.00 7.42 -2.06
C PHE A 27 -21.78 8.69 -2.39
N ILE A 28 -21.35 9.39 -3.46
CA ILE A 28 -21.98 10.61 -3.93
C ILE A 28 -22.70 10.33 -5.23
N VAL A 29 -24.01 10.38 -5.20
CA VAL A 29 -24.84 10.27 -6.41
C VAL A 29 -25.21 11.67 -6.88
N ALA A 30 -24.84 11.99 -8.11
CA ALA A 30 -25.14 13.29 -8.71
C ALA A 30 -25.31 13.14 -10.23
N ASN A 31 -26.09 14.03 -10.83
CA ASN A 31 -26.38 14.04 -12.25
C ASN A 31 -25.10 14.21 -13.10
N PRO A 32 -25.09 13.74 -14.35
CA PRO A 32 -24.05 14.10 -15.32
C PRO A 32 -23.90 15.63 -15.39
N GLY A 33 -22.67 16.11 -15.50
CA GLY A 33 -22.41 17.56 -15.56
C GLY A 33 -22.35 18.28 -14.20
N ALA A 34 -22.63 17.62 -13.07
CA ALA A 34 -22.58 18.23 -11.72
C ALA A 34 -21.14 18.57 -11.23
N ARG A 35 -20.15 18.56 -12.10
CA ARG A 35 -18.73 18.91 -11.82
C ARG A 35 -18.08 18.06 -10.70
N LYS A 36 -18.52 16.83 -10.46
CA LYS A 36 -17.98 15.91 -9.44
C LYS A 36 -16.46 15.80 -9.54
N SER A 37 -15.94 15.53 -10.74
CA SER A 37 -14.50 15.35 -10.96
C SER A 37 -13.68 16.61 -10.66
N ALA A 38 -14.23 17.81 -10.91
CA ALA A 38 -13.56 19.07 -10.58
C ALA A 38 -13.43 19.24 -9.05
N VAL A 39 -14.47 18.90 -8.30
CA VAL A 39 -14.45 18.95 -6.82
C VAL A 39 -13.45 17.94 -6.26
N ILE A 40 -13.50 16.69 -6.74
CA ILE A 40 -12.57 15.63 -6.31
C ILE A 40 -11.13 16.08 -6.58
N ARG A 41 -10.82 16.54 -7.79
CA ARG A 41 -9.48 17.04 -8.15
C ARG A 41 -9.01 18.18 -7.25
N ALA A 42 -9.86 19.14 -6.97
CA ALA A 42 -9.52 20.24 -6.07
C ALA A 42 -9.23 19.76 -4.63
N MET A 43 -9.91 18.71 -4.18
CA MET A 43 -9.71 18.15 -2.86
C MET A 43 -8.48 17.23 -2.80
N THR A 44 -8.16 16.50 -3.86
CA THR A 44 -6.99 15.59 -3.89
C THR A 44 -5.68 16.34 -4.15
N ALA A 45 -5.71 17.48 -4.84
CA ALA A 45 -4.52 18.24 -5.20
C ALA A 45 -3.57 18.50 -4.02
N VAL A 46 -4.09 18.87 -2.86
CA VAL A 46 -3.28 19.13 -1.66
C VAL A 46 -2.53 17.86 -1.19
N ILE A 47 -3.15 16.68 -1.33
CA ILE A 47 -2.50 15.42 -0.98
C ILE A 47 -1.48 15.03 -2.04
N GLU A 48 -1.81 15.22 -3.32
CA GLU A 48 -0.89 14.96 -4.44
C GLU A 48 0.39 15.79 -4.31
N ASP A 49 0.25 17.10 -4.01
CA ASP A 49 1.38 17.98 -3.76
C ASP A 49 2.22 17.52 -2.55
N TYR A 50 1.57 17.08 -1.48
CA TYR A 50 2.26 16.54 -0.31
C TYR A 50 3.00 15.24 -0.62
N GLU A 51 2.35 14.28 -1.30
CA GLU A 51 2.97 13.02 -1.74
C GLU A 51 4.18 13.30 -2.63
N GLN A 52 4.03 14.19 -3.61
CA GLN A 52 5.10 14.56 -4.52
C GLN A 52 6.28 15.17 -3.77
N ALA A 53 6.03 16.17 -2.91
CA ALA A 53 7.08 16.83 -2.15
C ALA A 53 7.79 15.87 -1.19
N HIS A 54 7.06 14.92 -0.59
CA HIS A 54 7.63 13.89 0.28
C HIS A 54 8.47 12.89 -0.53
N ASN A 55 7.94 12.40 -1.64
CA ASN A 55 8.60 11.41 -2.48
C ASN A 55 9.85 11.96 -3.17
N GLU A 56 9.86 13.25 -3.54
CA GLU A 56 11.09 13.90 -4.04
C GLU A 56 12.24 13.80 -3.03
N LYS A 57 11.95 14.01 -1.74
CA LYS A 57 12.96 13.90 -0.67
C LYS A 57 13.42 12.45 -0.46
N LEU A 58 12.54 11.48 -0.70
CA LEU A 58 12.85 10.06 -0.55
C LEU A 58 13.57 9.45 -1.76
N LYS A 59 13.48 10.05 -2.94
CA LYS A 59 14.09 9.52 -4.18
C LYS A 59 15.54 9.05 -4.05
N PRO A 60 16.45 9.82 -3.43
CA PRO A 60 17.84 9.35 -3.26
C PRO A 60 17.93 8.11 -2.38
N GLN A 61 17.15 8.05 -1.30
CA GLN A 61 17.13 6.92 -0.38
C GLN A 61 16.56 5.67 -1.06
N ILE A 62 15.45 5.81 -1.79
CA ILE A 62 14.83 4.73 -2.57
C ILE A 62 15.83 4.18 -3.59
N ARG A 63 16.52 5.07 -4.34
CA ARG A 63 17.52 4.67 -5.33
C ARG A 63 18.69 3.91 -4.69
N ASN A 64 19.25 4.43 -3.62
CA ASN A 64 20.37 3.81 -2.93
C ASN A 64 19.96 2.44 -2.37
N ARG A 65 18.82 2.36 -1.68
CA ARG A 65 18.30 1.12 -1.12
C ARG A 65 18.04 0.08 -2.22
N ARG A 66 17.52 0.50 -3.37
CA ARG A 66 17.32 -0.39 -4.51
C ARG A 66 18.64 -0.94 -5.03
N GLN A 67 19.67 -0.10 -5.18
CA GLN A 67 20.99 -0.54 -5.64
C GLN A 67 21.65 -1.53 -4.66
N GLU A 68 21.54 -1.27 -3.35
CA GLU A 68 22.03 -2.19 -2.31
C GLU A 68 21.35 -3.55 -2.42
N ARG A 69 20.03 -3.57 -2.52
CA ARG A 69 19.24 -4.80 -2.69
C ARG A 69 19.59 -5.55 -3.99
N GLU A 70 19.70 -4.85 -5.10
CA GLU A 70 20.10 -5.44 -6.38
C GLU A 70 21.52 -6.04 -6.32
N THR A 71 22.43 -5.42 -5.58
CA THR A 71 23.79 -5.96 -5.38
C THR A 71 23.76 -7.24 -4.56
N LEU A 72 23.04 -7.27 -3.45
CA LEU A 72 22.86 -8.47 -2.63
C LEU A 72 22.18 -9.58 -3.43
N GLN A 73 21.16 -9.27 -4.21
CA GLN A 73 20.47 -10.26 -5.05
C GLN A 73 21.41 -10.87 -6.10
N ARG A 74 22.28 -10.07 -6.72
CA ARG A 74 23.30 -10.59 -7.68
C ARG A 74 24.31 -11.47 -6.95
N GLN A 75 24.72 -11.12 -5.73
CA GLN A 75 25.61 -11.94 -4.91
C GLN A 75 24.96 -13.28 -4.58
N ILE A 76 23.72 -13.28 -4.12
CA ILE A 76 22.93 -14.50 -3.85
C ILE A 76 22.86 -15.39 -5.08
N ASN A 77 22.51 -14.81 -6.24
CA ASN A 77 22.41 -15.56 -7.50
C ASN A 77 23.75 -16.16 -7.92
N ARG A 78 24.88 -15.47 -7.66
CA ARG A 78 26.23 -15.98 -7.93
C ARG A 78 26.58 -17.15 -7.02
N LEU A 79 26.34 -17.00 -5.71
CA LEU A 79 26.64 -18.04 -4.71
C LEU A 79 25.79 -19.29 -4.95
N ASN A 80 24.52 -19.16 -5.29
CA ASN A 80 23.68 -20.29 -5.70
C ASN A 80 24.26 -21.07 -6.87
N ARG A 81 24.71 -20.39 -7.94
CA ARG A 81 25.34 -21.04 -9.09
C ARG A 81 26.66 -21.76 -8.74
N GLN A 82 27.42 -21.21 -7.79
CA GLN A 82 28.65 -21.87 -7.31
C GLN A 82 28.33 -23.16 -6.54
N LEU A 83 27.31 -23.16 -5.69
CA LEU A 83 26.85 -24.33 -4.95
C LEU A 83 26.26 -25.40 -5.87
N GLU A 84 25.58 -25.02 -6.95
CA GLU A 84 25.07 -25.95 -7.97
C GLU A 84 26.23 -26.69 -8.71
N GLN A 85 27.36 -26.03 -8.88
CA GLN A 85 28.53 -26.62 -9.55
C GLN A 85 29.36 -27.49 -8.60
N LYS A 86 29.55 -27.02 -7.38
CA LYS A 86 30.32 -27.69 -6.33
C LYS A 86 29.84 -27.26 -4.98
N TYR A 87 29.40 -28.21 -4.17
CA TYR A 87 29.06 -27.95 -2.80
C TYR A 87 30.29 -27.56 -1.99
N ASP A 88 30.17 -26.45 -1.26
CA ASP A 88 31.19 -25.96 -0.30
C ASP A 88 30.49 -25.29 0.87
N SER A 89 30.80 -25.76 2.09
CA SER A 89 30.17 -25.27 3.32
C SER A 89 30.43 -23.79 3.60
N MET A 90 31.57 -23.26 3.16
CA MET A 90 31.86 -21.83 3.31
C MET A 90 30.99 -21.00 2.37
N THR A 91 30.82 -21.44 1.13
CA THR A 91 29.93 -20.81 0.16
C THR A 91 28.47 -20.84 0.63
N GLU A 92 28.04 -21.90 1.28
CA GLU A 92 26.71 -22.02 1.87
C GLU A 92 26.51 -21.00 3.01
N LEU A 93 27.49 -20.84 3.90
CA LEU A 93 27.44 -19.85 4.97
C LEU A 93 27.41 -18.41 4.42
N GLU A 94 28.21 -18.12 3.39
CA GLU A 94 28.18 -16.82 2.70
C GLU A 94 26.82 -16.54 2.06
N LEU A 95 26.19 -17.55 1.47
CA LEU A 95 24.85 -17.44 0.91
C LEU A 95 23.82 -17.09 1.99
N GLN A 96 23.86 -17.78 3.13
CA GLN A 96 22.98 -17.54 4.22
C GLN A 96 23.12 -16.11 4.76
N HIS A 97 24.36 -15.64 4.99
CA HIS A 97 24.62 -14.25 5.39
C HIS A 97 24.10 -13.23 4.36
N ALA A 98 24.25 -13.49 3.07
CA ALA A 98 23.75 -12.59 2.03
C ALA A 98 22.22 -12.55 1.99
N GLN A 99 21.55 -13.68 2.26
CA GLN A 99 20.09 -13.77 2.37
C GLN A 99 19.57 -13.02 3.60
N ASP A 100 20.21 -13.20 4.75
CA ASP A 100 19.89 -12.49 5.98
C ASP A 100 20.04 -10.97 5.81
N ASN A 101 21.16 -10.53 5.24
CA ASN A 101 21.38 -9.12 4.92
C ASN A 101 20.30 -8.55 3.98
N LEU A 102 19.84 -9.32 3.00
CA LEU A 102 18.76 -8.88 2.11
C LEU A 102 17.41 -8.81 2.83
N ALA A 103 17.15 -9.72 3.78
CA ALA A 103 15.92 -9.71 4.59
C ALA A 103 15.90 -8.52 5.54
N ASP A 104 17.05 -8.18 6.15
CA ASP A 104 17.21 -7.03 7.06
C ASP A 104 17.23 -5.68 6.33
N LEU A 105 17.22 -5.70 4.99
CA LEU A 105 17.24 -4.51 4.16
C LEU A 105 15.90 -4.33 3.40
N PRO A 106 14.79 -3.94 4.05
CA PRO A 106 13.49 -3.81 3.42
C PRO A 106 13.52 -2.72 2.33
N ALA A 107 12.72 -2.92 1.28
CA ALA A 107 12.56 -1.90 0.25
C ALA A 107 11.88 -0.66 0.82
N ILE A 108 12.37 0.52 0.47
CA ILE A 108 11.71 1.77 0.78
C ILE A 108 10.68 2.03 -0.34
N GLN A 109 9.40 2.10 0.05
CA GLN A 109 8.32 2.42 -0.88
C GLN A 109 8.05 3.94 -0.89
N PRO A 110 7.68 4.52 -2.03
CA PRO A 110 7.18 5.88 -2.06
C PRO A 110 5.89 5.98 -1.25
N LEU A 111 5.66 7.12 -0.61
CA LEU A 111 4.41 7.42 0.07
C LEU A 111 3.27 7.48 -0.94
N GLN A 112 2.18 6.76 -0.67
CA GLN A 112 0.93 6.82 -1.41
C GLN A 112 -0.22 6.87 -0.42
N ILE A 113 -0.99 7.96 -0.40
CA ILE A 113 -2.07 8.18 0.55
C ILE A 113 -3.41 7.75 -0.04
N PHE A 114 -3.58 7.88 -1.36
CA PHE A 114 -4.79 7.48 -2.04
C PHE A 114 -4.52 6.84 -3.41
N THR A 115 -5.55 6.16 -3.93
CA THR A 115 -5.64 5.66 -5.30
C THR A 115 -7.03 5.95 -5.84
N ASP A 116 -7.19 6.04 -7.14
CA ASP A 116 -8.47 6.25 -7.83
C ASP A 116 -9.10 4.94 -8.33
N ASP A 117 -8.28 3.90 -8.49
CA ASP A 117 -8.72 2.56 -8.90
C ASP A 117 -7.77 1.49 -8.32
N CYS A 118 -8.33 0.40 -7.81
CA CYS A 118 -7.57 -0.78 -7.41
C CYS A 118 -8.46 -2.00 -7.19
N THR A 119 -7.92 -3.19 -7.38
CA THR A 119 -8.57 -4.45 -6.96
C THR A 119 -8.47 -4.63 -5.44
N SER A 120 -9.27 -5.53 -4.87
CA SER A 120 -9.22 -5.86 -3.45
C SER A 120 -7.82 -6.36 -3.02
N GLU A 121 -7.17 -7.16 -3.87
CA GLU A 121 -5.81 -7.68 -3.62
C GLU A 121 -4.77 -6.56 -3.64
N MET A 122 -4.90 -5.61 -4.58
CA MET A 122 -4.03 -4.46 -4.65
C MET A 122 -4.24 -3.55 -3.42
N MET A 123 -5.48 -3.35 -2.97
CA MET A 123 -5.77 -2.58 -1.76
C MET A 123 -5.07 -3.15 -0.53
N VAL A 124 -5.06 -4.49 -0.35
CA VAL A 124 -4.34 -5.14 0.75
C VAL A 124 -2.85 -4.83 0.70
N ARG A 125 -2.24 -4.88 -0.50
CA ARG A 125 -0.83 -4.54 -0.71
C ARG A 125 -0.56 -3.08 -0.38
N LEU A 126 -1.38 -2.16 -0.90
CA LEU A 126 -1.25 -0.73 -0.64
C LEU A 126 -1.38 -0.40 0.86
N LEU A 127 -2.32 -1.03 1.56
CA LEU A 127 -2.46 -0.90 3.01
C LEU A 127 -1.20 -1.36 3.74
N LYS A 128 -0.63 -2.50 3.36
CA LYS A 128 0.62 -3.01 3.94
C LYS A 128 1.78 -2.03 3.74
N ASP A 129 1.95 -1.53 2.50
CA ASP A 129 3.06 -0.66 2.13
C ASP A 129 2.95 0.74 2.77
N ASN A 130 1.71 1.19 3.11
CA ASN A 130 1.42 2.49 3.69
C ASN A 130 1.03 2.45 5.18
N GLY A 131 1.44 1.40 5.91
CA GLY A 131 1.22 1.31 7.36
C GLY A 131 -0.25 1.23 7.76
N GLY A 132 -1.08 0.54 6.96
CA GLY A 132 -2.50 0.31 7.21
C GLY A 132 -3.40 1.49 6.87
N ARG A 133 -2.92 2.47 6.13
CA ARG A 133 -3.66 3.71 5.79
C ARG A 133 -3.72 3.92 4.29
N MET A 134 -4.92 4.04 3.77
CA MET A 134 -5.15 4.25 2.34
C MET A 134 -6.54 4.82 2.11
N ALA A 135 -6.70 5.66 1.07
CA ALA A 135 -8.00 6.05 0.55
C ALA A 135 -8.19 5.53 -0.88
N LEU A 136 -9.41 5.13 -1.20
CA LEU A 136 -9.88 4.94 -2.57
C LEU A 136 -10.80 6.11 -2.89
N ILE A 137 -10.40 6.97 -3.83
CA ILE A 137 -11.12 8.19 -4.19
C ILE A 137 -11.33 8.21 -5.71
N SER A 138 -12.50 7.81 -6.16
CA SER A 138 -12.83 7.73 -7.57
C SER A 138 -13.95 8.71 -7.94
N ALA A 139 -13.78 9.40 -9.05
CA ALA A 139 -14.80 10.27 -9.63
C ALA A 139 -15.88 9.50 -10.42
N GLU A 140 -15.56 8.28 -10.78
CA GLU A 140 -16.38 7.39 -11.61
C GLU A 140 -16.74 6.13 -10.86
N GLY A 141 -17.67 5.34 -11.40
CA GLY A 141 -18.13 4.10 -10.78
C GLY A 141 -17.09 2.95 -10.72
N GLY A 142 -15.89 3.13 -11.27
CA GLY A 142 -14.86 2.09 -11.35
C GLY A 142 -14.47 1.51 -9.99
N ALA A 143 -14.40 2.34 -8.95
CA ALA A 143 -14.15 1.88 -7.59
C ALA A 143 -15.26 0.93 -7.09
N VAL A 144 -16.52 1.22 -7.40
CA VAL A 144 -17.66 0.35 -7.05
C VAL A 144 -17.57 -0.97 -7.83
N ASP A 145 -17.26 -0.90 -9.12
CA ASP A 145 -17.05 -2.07 -9.97
C ASP A 145 -15.92 -2.97 -9.46
N ALA A 146 -14.83 -2.38 -8.99
CA ALA A 146 -13.70 -3.10 -8.40
C ALA A 146 -14.12 -3.82 -7.09
N ILE A 147 -14.89 -3.14 -6.23
CA ILE A 147 -15.41 -3.69 -4.97
C ILE A 147 -16.39 -4.85 -5.26
N ILE A 148 -17.28 -4.70 -6.24
CA ILE A 148 -18.27 -5.70 -6.62
C ILE A 148 -17.63 -6.89 -7.34
N GLY A 149 -16.38 -6.77 -7.78
CA GLY A 149 -15.63 -7.86 -8.41
C GLY A 149 -15.69 -7.88 -9.92
N ARG A 150 -15.67 -6.71 -10.58
CA ARG A 150 -15.63 -6.59 -12.04
C ARG A 150 -14.54 -7.45 -12.70
N TYR A 151 -13.41 -7.65 -12.00
CA TYR A 151 -12.25 -8.42 -12.46
C TYR A 151 -12.17 -9.83 -11.87
N SER A 152 -13.11 -10.21 -11.01
CA SER A 152 -13.18 -11.55 -10.39
C SER A 152 -14.58 -12.12 -10.51
N ARG A 153 -14.70 -13.45 -10.65
CA ARG A 153 -16.01 -14.12 -10.75
C ARG A 153 -16.87 -14.00 -9.48
N LYS A 154 -16.30 -13.54 -8.37
CA LYS A 154 -17.00 -13.35 -7.09
C LYS A 154 -16.51 -12.04 -6.44
N PRO A 155 -17.42 -11.25 -5.84
CA PRO A 155 -17.04 -10.08 -5.04
C PRO A 155 -16.08 -10.49 -3.91
N ASN A 156 -14.97 -9.78 -3.76
CA ASN A 156 -14.09 -9.91 -2.60
C ASN A 156 -14.27 -8.68 -1.71
N LEU A 157 -15.26 -8.76 -0.82
CA LEU A 157 -15.64 -7.67 0.08
C LEU A 157 -14.85 -7.67 1.40
N ASP A 158 -14.04 -8.71 1.67
CA ASP A 158 -13.42 -8.93 2.97
C ASP A 158 -12.53 -7.76 3.41
N VAL A 159 -11.68 -7.26 2.52
CA VAL A 159 -10.81 -6.11 2.81
C VAL A 159 -11.60 -4.84 3.13
N TRP A 160 -12.72 -4.63 2.44
CA TRP A 160 -13.56 -3.44 2.60
C TRP A 160 -14.35 -3.48 3.91
N LEU A 161 -14.93 -4.64 4.25
CA LEU A 161 -15.64 -4.83 5.51
C LEU A 161 -14.71 -4.73 6.71
N LYS A 162 -13.55 -5.38 6.64
CA LYS A 162 -12.51 -5.25 7.69
C LYS A 162 -11.96 -3.83 7.80
N GLY A 163 -11.80 -3.14 6.67
CA GLY A 163 -11.31 -1.77 6.64
C GLY A 163 -12.21 -0.76 7.35
N ILE A 164 -13.55 -0.93 7.30
CA ILE A 164 -14.48 -0.04 8.00
C ILE A 164 -14.47 -0.31 9.52
N CYS A 165 -14.36 -1.58 9.91
CA CYS A 165 -14.31 -1.96 11.33
C CYS A 165 -12.92 -1.77 11.96
N GLY A 166 -11.88 -1.59 11.15
CA GLY A 166 -10.50 -1.53 11.62
C GLY A 166 -9.93 -2.88 12.02
N ASP A 167 -10.49 -3.97 11.48
CA ASP A 167 -10.07 -5.32 11.76
C ASP A 167 -8.73 -5.66 11.08
N THR A 168 -7.99 -6.60 11.67
CA THR A 168 -6.72 -7.07 11.11
C THR A 168 -6.95 -7.86 9.82
N ILE A 169 -6.29 -7.42 8.75
CA ILE A 169 -6.22 -8.17 7.49
C ILE A 169 -4.99 -9.07 7.56
N ARG A 170 -5.21 -10.39 7.56
CA ARG A 170 -4.13 -11.40 7.49
C ARG A 170 -4.04 -11.93 6.07
N VAL A 171 -2.85 -11.92 5.49
CA VAL A 171 -2.53 -12.41 4.15
C VAL A 171 -1.47 -13.47 4.25
#